data_bdc0241828badb050dfec3845174d7b5
#
_entry.id   bdc0241828badb050dfec3845174d7b5
#
_cell.length_a   1.000
_cell.length_b   1.000
_cell.length_c   1.000
_cell.angle_alpha   90.00
_cell.angle_beta   90.00
_cell.angle_gamma   90.00
#
_symmetry.space_group_name_H-M   'P 1'
#
loop_
_entity.id
_entity.type
_entity.pdbx_description
1 polymer ?
#
loop_
_entity_poly.entity_id
_entity_poly.type
_entity_poly.pdbx_seq_one_letter_code
_entity_poly.pdbx_strand_id
1 'polypeptide(L)'
;MPNRRRGEISAVLDGTPRVLVLTLGALAELEAAFGADDLMALAERFGRGRLSARDAARIIAAGLNGAGAEVSVEEVERMRADGGAAGFARMVADLLAATFGGEEAPASPPAPQPA
;
A
#
# COMPACT_ATOMS: atom_id res chain seq x y z
N MET A 1 -14.98 -8.74 2.40
CA MET A 1 -13.60 -9.14 2.12
C MET A 1 -12.95 -8.15 1.19
N PRO A 2 -11.68 -7.88 1.40
CA PRO A 2 -10.95 -7.01 0.49
C PRO A 2 -10.89 -7.65 -0.90
N ASN A 3 -10.89 -6.82 -1.91
CA ASN A 3 -10.85 -7.28 -3.27
C ASN A 3 -9.55 -6.80 -3.92
N ARG A 4 -8.61 -7.70 -4.08
CA ARG A 4 -7.30 -7.31 -4.63
C ARG A 4 -7.38 -6.84 -6.09
N ARG A 5 -8.41 -7.27 -6.82
CA ARG A 5 -8.58 -6.75 -8.17
C ARG A 5 -8.88 -5.26 -8.17
N ARG A 6 -9.45 -4.78 -7.07
CA ARG A 6 -9.72 -3.37 -6.90
C ARG A 6 -8.60 -2.67 -6.13
N GLY A 7 -7.52 -3.38 -5.87
CA GLY A 7 -6.39 -2.81 -5.13
C GLY A 7 -6.56 -2.79 -3.63
N GLU A 8 -7.53 -3.54 -3.11
CA GLU A 8 -7.81 -3.54 -1.67
C GLU A 8 -6.99 -4.59 -0.95
N ILE A 9 -6.54 -4.25 0.24
CA ILE A 9 -5.94 -5.23 1.14
C ILE A 9 -6.58 -5.07 2.51
N SER A 10 -6.35 -6.05 3.37
CA SER A 10 -6.78 -5.99 4.74
C SER A 10 -5.56 -6.04 5.64
N ALA A 11 -5.58 -5.26 6.70
CA ALA A 11 -4.50 -5.25 7.67
C ALA A 11 -5.06 -4.98 9.05
N VAL A 12 -4.36 -5.48 10.07
CA VAL A 12 -4.79 -5.27 11.45
C VAL A 12 -3.96 -4.15 12.04
N LEU A 13 -4.63 -3.08 12.44
CA LEU A 13 -3.99 -1.93 13.07
C LEU A 13 -4.65 -1.70 14.41
N ASP A 14 -3.86 -1.62 15.47
CA ASP A 14 -4.36 -1.46 16.83
C ASP A 14 -5.38 -2.55 17.17
N GLY A 15 -5.14 -3.76 16.68
CA GLY A 15 -6.04 -4.89 16.94
C GLY A 15 -7.32 -4.89 16.15
N THR A 16 -7.51 -3.96 15.23
CA THR A 16 -8.74 -3.84 14.46
C THR A 16 -8.44 -4.09 12.98
N PRO A 17 -9.19 -5.00 12.34
CA PRO A 17 -9.03 -5.20 10.89
C PRO A 17 -9.46 -3.96 10.14
N ARG A 18 -8.65 -3.55 9.18
CA ARG A 18 -8.91 -2.37 8.37
C ARG A 18 -8.70 -2.70 6.91
N VAL A 19 -9.46 -2.03 6.05
CA VAL A 19 -9.27 -2.14 4.61
C VAL A 19 -8.45 -0.94 4.16
N LEU A 20 -7.50 -1.17 3.29
CA LEU A 20 -6.70 -0.10 2.68
C LEU A 20 -6.80 -0.23 1.17
N VAL A 21 -6.90 0.90 0.50
CA VAL A 21 -6.89 0.93 -0.96
C VAL A 21 -6.33 2.28 -1.40
N LEU A 22 -5.46 2.26 -2.39
CA LEU A 22 -4.92 3.51 -2.93
C LEU A 22 -5.77 3.90 -4.14
N THR A 23 -6.65 4.87 -3.93
CA THR A 23 -7.44 5.42 -5.02
C THR A 23 -6.54 6.28 -5.90
N LEU A 24 -7.05 6.66 -7.07
CA LEU A 24 -6.30 7.55 -7.95
C LEU A 24 -5.99 8.87 -7.24
N GLY A 25 -6.93 9.39 -6.46
CA GLY A 25 -6.68 10.60 -5.69
C GLY A 25 -5.58 10.40 -4.65
N ALA A 26 -5.57 9.25 -3.99
CA ALA A 26 -4.52 8.95 -3.02
C ALA A 26 -3.17 8.85 -3.71
N LEU A 27 -3.13 8.25 -4.91
CA LEU A 27 -1.89 8.16 -5.67
C LEU A 27 -1.39 9.54 -6.08
N ALA A 28 -2.30 10.43 -6.47
CA ALA A 28 -1.92 11.80 -6.80
C ALA A 28 -1.31 12.51 -5.60
N GLU A 29 -1.87 12.29 -4.41
CA GLU A 29 -1.31 12.85 -3.21
C GLU A 29 0.08 12.30 -2.91
N LEU A 30 0.27 11.01 -3.13
CA LEU A 30 1.59 10.41 -2.91
C LEU A 30 2.60 10.92 -3.93
N GLU A 31 2.20 11.11 -5.17
CA GLU A 31 3.09 11.71 -6.17
C GLU A 31 3.60 13.06 -5.69
N ALA A 32 2.67 13.89 -5.21
CA ALA A 32 3.06 15.20 -4.72
C ALA A 32 3.96 15.11 -3.49
N ALA A 33 3.62 14.22 -2.58
CA ALA A 33 4.39 14.09 -1.33
C ALA A 33 5.80 13.57 -1.57
N PHE A 34 5.96 12.68 -2.55
CA PHE A 34 7.27 12.09 -2.82
C PHE A 34 8.00 12.75 -3.98
N GLY A 35 7.40 13.76 -4.58
CA GLY A 35 8.05 14.46 -5.69
C GLY A 35 8.13 13.64 -6.96
N ALA A 36 7.21 12.68 -7.13
CA ALA A 36 7.19 11.85 -8.32
C ALA A 36 6.33 12.52 -9.38
N ASP A 37 6.76 12.43 -10.64
CA ASP A 37 6.06 13.12 -11.72
C ASP A 37 4.85 12.36 -12.23
N ASP A 38 4.85 11.05 -12.11
CA ASP A 38 3.75 10.24 -12.61
C ASP A 38 3.74 8.89 -11.89
N LEU A 39 2.79 8.04 -12.26
CA LEU A 39 2.64 6.74 -11.60
C LEU A 39 3.84 5.84 -11.78
N MET A 40 4.49 5.92 -12.95
CA MET A 40 5.68 5.09 -13.18
C MET A 40 6.82 5.51 -12.26
N ALA A 41 7.01 6.82 -12.11
CA ALA A 41 8.05 7.34 -11.22
C ALA A 41 7.75 6.96 -9.77
N LEU A 42 6.48 7.01 -9.40
CA LEU A 42 6.08 6.63 -8.05
C LEU A 42 6.35 5.15 -7.80
N ALA A 43 5.97 4.30 -8.75
CA ALA A 43 6.20 2.86 -8.63
C ALA A 43 7.69 2.54 -8.54
N GLU A 44 8.50 3.24 -9.34
CA GLU A 44 9.94 3.06 -9.30
C GLU A 44 10.52 3.43 -7.95
N ARG A 45 10.07 4.54 -7.40
CA ARG A 45 10.55 4.96 -6.10
C ARG A 45 10.28 3.91 -5.03
N PHE A 46 9.05 3.37 -5.03
CA PHE A 46 8.70 2.34 -4.06
C PHE A 46 9.44 1.04 -4.31
N GLY A 47 9.69 0.73 -5.59
CA GLY A 47 10.38 -0.49 -5.96
C GLY A 47 11.81 -0.57 -5.46
N ARG A 48 12.39 0.57 -5.11
CA ARG A 48 13.74 0.58 -4.55
C ARG A 48 13.76 0.10 -3.11
N GLY A 49 12.60 -0.04 -2.49
CA GLY A 49 12.51 -0.55 -1.13
C GLY A 49 13.06 0.37 -0.06
N ARG A 50 13.29 1.62 -0.39
CA ARG A 50 13.85 2.56 0.58
C ARG A 50 12.77 3.48 1.09
N LEU A 51 12.12 3.04 2.15
CA LEU A 51 11.04 3.81 2.74
C LEU A 51 11.38 4.07 4.20
N SER A 52 11.29 5.33 4.60
CA SER A 52 11.39 5.66 6.01
C SER A 52 10.10 5.31 6.71
N ALA A 53 10.13 5.33 8.04
CA ALA A 53 8.91 5.10 8.81
C ALA A 53 7.84 6.13 8.45
N ARG A 54 8.24 7.38 8.22
CA ARG A 54 7.27 8.40 7.85
C ARG A 54 6.69 8.14 6.46
N ASP A 55 7.52 7.69 5.54
CA ASP A 55 7.03 7.34 4.21
C ASP A 55 6.02 6.21 4.30
N ALA A 56 6.31 5.19 5.11
CA ALA A 56 5.38 4.10 5.31
C ALA A 56 4.06 4.61 5.90
N ALA A 57 4.14 5.51 6.87
CA ALA A 57 2.94 6.08 7.47
C ALA A 57 2.11 6.86 6.44
N ARG A 58 2.77 7.58 5.53
CA ARG A 58 2.06 8.30 4.48
C ARG A 58 1.29 7.36 3.57
N ILE A 59 1.94 6.25 3.20
CA ILE A 59 1.30 5.28 2.31
C ILE A 59 0.12 4.61 3.01
N ILE A 60 0.30 4.25 4.28
CA ILE A 60 -0.76 3.61 5.04
C ILE A 60 -1.93 4.55 5.25
N ALA A 61 -1.65 5.82 5.59
CA ALA A 61 -2.70 6.81 5.77
C ALA A 61 -3.47 7.01 4.46
N ALA A 62 -2.75 7.09 3.34
CA ALA A 62 -3.39 7.23 2.04
C ALA A 62 -4.30 6.04 1.75
N GLY A 63 -3.85 4.83 2.11
CA GLY A 63 -4.65 3.63 1.91
C GLY A 63 -5.90 3.60 2.78
N LEU A 64 -5.75 3.99 4.04
CA LEU A 64 -6.90 4.04 4.95
C LEU A 64 -7.90 5.09 4.49
N ASN A 65 -7.43 6.26 4.12
CA ASN A 65 -8.32 7.32 3.67
C ASN A 65 -8.98 6.95 2.34
N GLY A 66 -8.26 6.21 1.49
CA GLY A 66 -8.84 5.72 0.25
C GLY A 66 -9.99 4.76 0.49
N ALA A 67 -9.98 4.06 1.61
CA ALA A 67 -11.06 3.15 1.97
C ALA A 67 -12.15 3.84 2.79
N GLY A 68 -12.07 5.15 2.95
CA GLY A 68 -13.13 5.90 3.62
C GLY A 68 -12.81 6.37 5.04
N ALA A 69 -11.65 6.03 5.55
CA ALA A 69 -11.27 6.52 6.87
C ALA A 69 -10.83 7.97 6.78
N GLU A 70 -10.73 8.61 7.92
CA GLU A 70 -10.22 9.98 7.98
C GLU A 70 -9.13 10.00 9.02
N VAL A 71 -7.92 9.69 8.60
CA VAL A 71 -6.79 9.64 9.52
C VAL A 71 -5.64 10.46 8.98
N SER A 72 -4.87 11.02 9.88
CA SER A 72 -3.68 11.78 9.50
C SER A 72 -2.47 10.86 9.53
N VAL A 73 -1.38 11.32 8.92
CA VAL A 73 -0.12 10.58 8.98
C VAL A 73 0.32 10.42 10.42
N GLU A 74 0.16 11.47 11.23
CA GLU A 74 0.54 11.43 12.63
C GLU A 74 -0.25 10.39 13.41
N GLU A 75 -1.52 10.23 13.07
CA GLU A 75 -2.34 9.20 13.72
C GLU A 75 -1.82 7.81 13.37
N VAL A 76 -1.46 7.60 12.11
CA VAL A 76 -0.92 6.31 11.69
C VAL A 76 0.40 6.02 12.41
N GLU A 77 1.20 7.05 12.63
CA GLU A 77 2.49 6.88 13.30
C GLU A 77 2.33 6.39 14.74
N ARG A 78 1.16 6.56 15.33
CA ARG A 78 0.90 6.07 16.68
C ARG A 78 0.27 4.69 16.70
N MET A 79 -0.10 4.15 15.56
CA MET A 79 -0.75 2.85 15.50
C MET A 79 0.26 1.72 15.65
N ARG A 80 -0.24 0.56 16.04
CA ARG A 80 0.56 -0.64 16.17
C ARG A 80 0.08 -1.67 15.18
N ALA A 81 1.01 -2.43 14.66
CA ALA A 81 0.68 -3.52 13.75
C ALA A 81 1.18 -4.84 14.33
N ASP A 82 0.50 -5.91 14.00
CA ASP A 82 0.99 -7.24 14.36
C ASP A 82 2.33 -7.42 13.65
N GLY A 83 3.33 -7.85 14.38
CA GLY A 83 4.66 -8.01 13.82
C GLY A 83 5.51 -6.76 13.86
N GLY A 84 5.00 -5.67 14.45
CA GLY A 84 5.78 -4.44 14.63
C GLY A 84 6.22 -3.83 13.32
N ALA A 85 7.48 -3.39 13.26
CA ALA A 85 7.99 -2.73 12.07
C ALA A 85 7.91 -3.62 10.83
N ALA A 86 8.21 -4.92 11.00
CA ALA A 86 8.11 -5.86 9.89
C ALA A 86 6.67 -5.99 9.41
N GLY A 87 5.72 -5.91 10.33
CA GLY A 87 4.31 -5.94 9.97
C GLY A 87 3.90 -4.74 9.14
N PHE A 88 4.37 -3.56 9.53
CA PHE A 88 4.11 -2.36 8.74
C PHE A 88 4.74 -2.45 7.35
N ALA A 89 5.96 -2.95 7.28
CA ALA A 89 6.64 -3.10 5.98
C ALA A 89 5.89 -4.05 5.07
N ARG A 90 5.39 -5.15 5.63
CA ARG A 90 4.62 -6.11 4.86
C ARG A 90 3.31 -5.51 4.35
N MET A 91 2.67 -4.71 5.21
CA MET A 91 1.43 -4.04 4.86
C MET A 91 1.64 -3.09 3.69
N VAL A 92 2.72 -2.30 3.73
CA VAL A 92 3.03 -1.38 2.65
C VAL A 92 3.31 -2.16 1.36
N ALA A 93 4.11 -3.22 1.46
CA ALA A 93 4.43 -4.03 0.29
C ALA A 93 3.18 -4.64 -0.32
N ASP A 94 2.28 -5.14 0.52
CA ASP A 94 1.03 -5.73 0.07
C ASP A 94 0.15 -4.69 -0.64
N LEU A 95 0.05 -3.51 -0.05
CA LEU A 95 -0.77 -2.45 -0.61
C LEU A 95 -0.22 -2.00 -1.97
N LEU A 96 1.09 -1.84 -2.07
CA LEU A 96 1.71 -1.43 -3.32
C LEU A 96 1.56 -2.52 -4.38
N ALA A 97 1.72 -3.79 -4.00
CA ALA A 97 1.54 -4.89 -4.92
C ALA A 97 0.10 -4.94 -5.43
N ALA A 98 -0.88 -4.76 -4.55
CA ALA A 98 -2.27 -4.77 -4.96
C ALA A 98 -2.58 -3.58 -5.87
N THR A 99 -1.94 -2.44 -5.61
CA THR A 99 -2.21 -1.22 -6.36
C THR A 99 -1.62 -1.29 -7.77
N PHE A 100 -0.37 -1.73 -7.87
CA PHE A 100 0.31 -1.74 -9.16
C PHE A 100 0.22 -3.09 -9.86
N GLY A 101 -0.32 -4.09 -9.18
CA GLY A 101 -0.65 -5.35 -9.81
C GLY A 101 0.50 -6.19 -10.29
N GLY A 102 1.68 -5.85 -9.88
CA GLY A 102 2.83 -6.48 -10.48
C GLY A 102 2.95 -7.95 -10.20
N GLU A 103 2.69 -8.34 -8.99
CA GLU A 103 3.01 -9.69 -8.67
C GLU A 103 1.94 -10.65 -9.02
N GLU A 104 0.80 -10.18 -9.38
CA GLU A 104 -0.17 -11.13 -9.75
C GLU A 104 0.19 -11.77 -10.99
N ALA A 105 0.91 -11.04 -11.70
CA ALA A 105 1.29 -11.63 -12.89
C ALA A 105 1.91 -12.93 -12.63
N PRO A 106 2.38 -13.08 -11.58
CA PRO A 106 3.01 -14.29 -11.44
C PRO A 106 2.08 -15.28 -11.24
N ALA A 107 1.69 -15.05 -10.92
CA ALA A 107 1.10 -16.09 -10.68
C ALA A 107 0.74 -16.81 -11.70
N SER A 108 0.81 -16.32 -11.97
CA SER A 108 0.66 -16.99 -12.59
C SER A 108 0.83 -17.59 -13.40
N PRO A 109 0.90 -17.47 -13.40
CA PRO A 109 1.09 -18.10 -14.14
C PRO A 109 1.19 -18.71 -14.66
N PRO A 110 1.28 -18.68 -14.71
CA PRO A 110 1.44 -19.30 -15.36
C PRO A 110 1.39 -19.93 -15.93
N ALA A 111 1.19 -19.73 -15.92
CA ALA A 111 1.22 -20.34 -16.47
C ALA A 111 1.33 -20.96 -17.11
N PRO A 112 1.36 -21.08 -17.18
CA PRO A 112 1.51 -21.69 -17.88
C PRO A 112 1.49 -22.30 -18.56
N GLN A 113 1.56 -22.29 -18.64
CA GLN A 113 1.61 -22.84 -19.29
C GLN A 113 1.63 -23.57 -20.06
N PRO A 114 1.77 -23.77 -20.19
CA PRO A 114 1.78 -24.59 -20.83
C PRO A 114 1.60 -25.05 -21.56
N ALA A 115 1.52 -25.12 -21.64
CA ALA A 115 1.54 -25.73 -22.21
C ALA A 115 1.56 -26.00 -22.60
#